data_37bf6a25160be3a320b0687521412e9f
#
_entry.id   37bf6a25160be3a320b0687521412e9f
#
_cell.length_a   1.000
_cell.length_b   1.000
_cell.length_c   1.000
_cell.angle_alpha   90.00
_cell.angle_beta   90.00
_cell.angle_gamma   90.00
#
_symmetry.space_group_name_H-M   'P 1'
#
loop_
_entity.id
_entity.type
_entity.pdbx_description
1 polymer ?
#
loop_
_entity_poly.entity_id
_entity_poly.type
_entity_poly.pdbx_seq_one_letter_code
_entity_poly.pdbx_strand_id
1 'polypeptide(L)'
;MTRIAIVEDEAAVREQLAGYVQRYTRQYGTPFEVTEFADGMEILEDYRPQFDIIFLDVEMKHLDGMETARRIRERDGGVLIVFITNMAQYAIRGYAVGALDYVLKPVPYFAFSQQLQKALGQLEKRERHYLAVAVDGGMRRLDAAEIYYLESEGHKVHFYTEKENFMVPGTLKNYEEKLVGRAFARCNSGYLVNLAQVSGVQQDMVQVGPYALQISRPRRKAFMAELADYIGGAGQ
;
A
#
# COMPACT_ATOMS: atom_id res chain seq x y z
N MET A 1 -3.15 1.21 -8.19
CA MET A 1 -2.24 0.66 -9.22
C MET A 1 -0.82 0.97 -8.77
N THR A 2 0.08 -0.01 -8.70
CA THR A 2 1.46 0.19 -8.20
C THR A 2 2.30 0.91 -9.24
N ARG A 3 2.97 2.00 -8.86
CA ARG A 3 3.79 2.86 -9.73
C ARG A 3 5.27 2.53 -9.53
N ILE A 4 5.92 2.16 -10.62
CA ILE A 4 7.31 1.72 -10.65
C ILE A 4 8.14 2.72 -11.44
N ALA A 5 9.25 3.19 -10.86
CA ALA A 5 10.31 3.87 -11.59
C ALA A 5 11.46 2.89 -11.90
N ILE A 6 12.01 2.97 -13.10
CA ILE A 6 13.24 2.28 -13.50
C ILE A 6 14.25 3.37 -13.88
N VAL A 7 15.38 3.43 -13.16
CA VAL A 7 16.43 4.44 -13.35
C VAL A 7 17.71 3.72 -13.73
N GLU A 8 18.09 3.83 -15.02
CA GLU A 8 19.15 3.04 -15.63
C GLU A 8 19.68 3.76 -16.88
N ASP A 9 20.97 4.02 -16.99
CA ASP A 9 21.53 4.79 -18.13
C ASP A 9 21.73 3.94 -19.39
N GLU A 10 21.89 2.61 -19.25
CA GLU A 10 21.94 1.69 -20.38
C GLU A 10 20.54 1.39 -20.92
N ALA A 11 20.18 1.93 -22.10
CA ALA A 11 18.86 1.75 -22.70
C ALA A 11 18.44 0.27 -22.83
N ALA A 12 19.38 -0.61 -23.24
CA ALA A 12 19.07 -2.03 -23.40
C ALA A 12 18.72 -2.73 -22.07
N VAL A 13 19.37 -2.34 -20.96
CA VAL A 13 19.07 -2.87 -19.63
C VAL A 13 17.75 -2.29 -19.12
N ARG A 14 17.49 -1.01 -19.32
CA ARG A 14 16.25 -0.34 -18.96
C ARG A 14 15.04 -0.96 -19.64
N GLU A 15 15.13 -1.16 -20.97
CA GLU A 15 14.08 -1.85 -21.76
C GLU A 15 13.87 -3.30 -21.29
N GLN A 16 14.96 -4.02 -20.96
CA GLN A 16 14.87 -5.37 -20.43
C GLN A 16 14.10 -5.42 -19.10
N LEU A 17 14.38 -4.49 -18.17
CA LEU A 17 13.69 -4.42 -16.88
C LEU A 17 12.21 -4.05 -17.05
N ALA A 18 11.90 -3.09 -17.93
CA ALA A 18 10.51 -2.75 -18.28
C ALA A 18 9.76 -3.96 -18.89
N GLY A 19 10.45 -4.72 -19.77
CA GLY A 19 9.93 -5.98 -20.32
C GLY A 19 9.66 -7.04 -19.24
N TYR A 20 10.47 -7.08 -18.19
CA TYR A 20 10.24 -7.98 -17.05
C TYR A 20 9.00 -7.59 -16.24
N VAL A 21 8.74 -6.30 -16.02
CA VAL A 21 7.51 -5.82 -15.38
C VAL A 21 6.28 -6.22 -16.22
N GLN A 22 6.33 -6.02 -17.54
CA GLN A 22 5.25 -6.44 -18.44
C GLN A 22 5.02 -7.95 -18.43
N ARG A 23 6.09 -8.75 -18.38
CA ARG A 23 6.01 -10.20 -18.25
C ARG A 23 5.37 -10.62 -16.94
N TYR A 24 5.72 -9.94 -15.84
CA TYR A 24 5.12 -10.18 -14.52
C TYR A 24 3.62 -9.87 -14.52
N THR A 25 3.21 -8.72 -15.11
CA THR A 25 1.81 -8.37 -15.29
C THR A 25 1.02 -9.48 -16.01
N ARG A 26 1.57 -9.99 -17.13
CA ARG A 26 0.92 -11.08 -17.89
C ARG A 26 0.83 -12.39 -17.11
N GLN A 27 1.82 -12.68 -16.28
CA GLN A 27 1.91 -13.95 -15.53
C GLN A 27 1.00 -13.96 -14.30
N TYR A 28 0.87 -12.82 -13.60
CA TYR A 28 0.19 -12.74 -12.29
C TYR A 28 -1.05 -11.83 -12.29
N GLY A 29 -1.37 -11.17 -13.40
CA GLY A 29 -2.56 -10.31 -13.50
C GLY A 29 -2.45 -8.97 -12.74
N THR A 30 -1.27 -8.64 -12.18
CA THR A 30 -1.07 -7.40 -11.39
C THR A 30 -0.69 -6.26 -12.33
N PRO A 31 -1.50 -5.19 -12.46
CA PRO A 31 -1.18 -4.05 -13.31
C PRO A 31 -0.18 -3.10 -12.63
N PHE A 32 0.74 -2.56 -13.44
CA PHE A 32 1.73 -1.56 -13.03
C PHE A 32 1.72 -0.38 -13.98
N GLU A 33 2.02 0.80 -13.43
CA GLU A 33 2.42 1.97 -14.18
C GLU A 33 3.95 2.09 -14.09
N VAL A 34 4.63 2.10 -15.24
CA VAL A 34 6.10 2.13 -15.31
C VAL A 34 6.56 3.43 -15.92
N THR A 35 7.44 4.14 -15.22
CA THR A 35 8.14 5.33 -15.73
C THR A 35 9.64 5.04 -15.79
N GLU A 36 10.25 5.33 -16.91
CA GLU A 36 11.67 5.07 -17.17
C GLU A 36 12.45 6.37 -17.13
N PHE A 37 13.64 6.33 -16.52
CA PHE A 37 14.58 7.45 -16.42
C PHE A 37 15.99 6.98 -16.83
N ALA A 38 16.69 7.81 -17.59
CA ALA A 38 18.03 7.49 -18.06
C ALA A 38 19.14 7.92 -17.09
N ASP A 39 18.84 8.68 -16.03
CA ASP A 39 19.81 9.19 -15.07
C ASP A 39 19.16 9.56 -13.74
N GLY A 40 19.96 9.59 -12.67
CA GLY A 40 19.51 10.03 -11.35
C GLY A 40 19.08 11.49 -11.29
N MET A 41 19.62 12.36 -12.14
CA MET A 41 19.18 13.76 -12.23
C MET A 41 17.77 13.85 -12.79
N GLU A 42 17.44 13.04 -13.79
CA GLU A 42 16.15 13.05 -14.48
C GLU A 42 15.00 12.71 -13.51
N ILE A 43 15.14 11.66 -12.69
CA ILE A 43 14.11 11.35 -11.70
C ILE A 43 14.00 12.41 -10.61
N LEU A 44 15.07 13.15 -10.30
CA LEU A 44 15.10 14.17 -9.25
C LEU A 44 14.59 15.54 -9.68
N GLU A 45 14.47 15.82 -10.97
CA GLU A 45 14.14 17.14 -11.51
C GLU A 45 12.82 17.68 -10.92
N ASP A 46 11.78 16.94 -10.81
CA ASP A 46 10.54 17.34 -10.14
C ASP A 46 10.03 16.25 -9.19
N TYR A 47 10.94 15.59 -8.48
CA TYR A 47 10.59 14.47 -7.63
C TYR A 47 9.54 14.82 -6.57
N ARG A 48 8.45 14.09 -6.59
CA ARG A 48 7.41 14.05 -5.56
C ARG A 48 7.22 12.61 -5.13
N PRO A 49 6.68 12.33 -3.94
CA PRO A 49 6.31 10.97 -3.53
C PRO A 49 5.19 10.40 -4.42
N GLN A 50 5.57 9.90 -5.59
CA GLN A 50 4.64 9.40 -6.61
C GLN A 50 4.94 7.95 -7.03
N PHE A 51 6.06 7.37 -6.60
CA PHE A 51 6.42 5.99 -6.89
C PHE A 51 6.32 5.13 -5.64
N ASP A 52 5.90 3.88 -5.84
CA ASP A 52 5.84 2.87 -4.79
C ASP A 52 7.13 2.05 -4.73
N ILE A 53 7.74 1.79 -5.91
CA ILE A 53 8.97 1.02 -6.07
C ILE A 53 9.89 1.74 -7.06
N ILE A 54 11.18 1.81 -6.74
CA ILE A 54 12.22 2.31 -7.64
C ILE A 54 13.27 1.22 -7.83
N PHE A 55 13.48 0.76 -9.07
CA PHE A 55 14.63 0.00 -9.47
C PHE A 55 15.70 0.98 -9.94
N LEU A 56 16.88 0.96 -9.32
CA LEU A 56 17.88 2.01 -9.45
C LEU A 56 19.27 1.42 -9.69
N ASP A 57 19.90 1.77 -10.80
CA ASP A 57 21.33 1.47 -10.95
C ASP A 57 22.18 2.40 -10.08
N VAL A 58 23.32 1.89 -9.64
CA VAL A 58 24.31 2.68 -8.89
C VAL A 58 25.25 3.41 -9.85
N GLU A 59 25.69 2.75 -10.94
CA GLU A 59 26.63 3.32 -11.90
C GLU A 59 25.89 4.05 -13.02
N MET A 60 25.75 5.37 -12.89
CA MET A 60 25.18 6.23 -13.92
C MET A 60 26.09 7.42 -14.21
N LYS A 61 25.98 8.01 -15.41
CA LYS A 61 26.96 9.00 -15.93
C LYS A 61 27.00 10.31 -15.17
N HIS A 62 25.85 10.87 -14.78
CA HIS A 62 25.79 12.22 -14.21
C HIS A 62 25.61 12.18 -12.70
N LEU A 63 24.65 11.43 -12.21
CA LEU A 63 24.41 11.29 -10.78
C LEU A 63 24.29 9.81 -10.43
N ASP A 64 25.19 9.33 -9.55
CA ASP A 64 25.16 7.95 -9.12
C ASP A 64 23.88 7.59 -8.32
N GLY A 65 23.53 6.30 -8.32
CA GLY A 65 22.31 5.84 -7.71
C GLY A 65 22.30 5.95 -6.19
N MET A 66 23.45 5.93 -5.52
CA MET A 66 23.51 6.09 -4.06
C MET A 66 23.17 7.51 -3.65
N GLU A 67 23.71 8.51 -4.35
CA GLU A 67 23.39 9.92 -4.12
C GLU A 67 21.94 10.22 -4.55
N THR A 68 21.48 9.62 -5.66
CA THR A 68 20.08 9.69 -6.09
C THR A 68 19.16 9.16 -4.99
N ALA A 69 19.42 7.98 -4.45
CA ALA A 69 18.64 7.37 -3.37
C ALA A 69 18.65 8.25 -2.11
N ARG A 70 19.80 8.83 -1.74
CA ARG A 70 19.92 9.73 -0.59
C ARG A 70 18.99 10.94 -0.74
N ARG A 71 19.00 11.62 -1.90
CA ARG A 71 18.16 12.79 -2.18
C ARG A 71 16.68 12.43 -2.25
N ILE A 72 16.34 11.24 -2.76
CA ILE A 72 14.98 10.72 -2.71
C ILE A 72 14.54 10.55 -1.25
N ARG A 73 15.38 9.96 -0.38
CA ARG A 73 15.06 9.76 1.04
C ARG A 73 14.82 11.04 1.82
N GLU A 74 15.42 12.15 1.43
CA GLU A 74 15.17 13.46 2.04
C GLU A 74 13.73 13.96 1.81
N ARG A 75 13.08 13.49 0.72
CA ARG A 75 11.73 13.89 0.31
C ARG A 75 10.70 12.78 0.49
N ASP A 76 11.14 11.53 0.42
CA ASP A 76 10.28 10.34 0.43
C ASP A 76 10.95 9.19 1.20
N GLY A 77 10.58 9.07 2.47
CA GLY A 77 11.00 7.94 3.32
C GLY A 77 10.23 6.65 3.02
N GLY A 78 9.15 6.73 2.23
CA GLY A 78 8.21 5.63 2.01
C GLY A 78 8.50 4.78 0.78
N VAL A 79 9.06 5.31 -0.30
CA VAL A 79 9.29 4.55 -1.52
C VAL A 79 10.23 3.35 -1.30
N LEU A 80 9.94 2.20 -1.92
CA LEU A 80 10.82 1.04 -1.87
C LEU A 80 11.91 1.16 -2.94
N ILE A 81 13.17 1.14 -2.54
CA ILE A 81 14.30 1.21 -3.47
C ILE A 81 14.98 -0.15 -3.54
N VAL A 82 15.14 -0.67 -4.74
CA VAL A 82 15.91 -1.88 -5.06
C VAL A 82 17.04 -1.50 -5.99
N PHE A 83 18.29 -1.69 -5.57
CA PHE A 83 19.42 -1.45 -6.43
C PHE A 83 19.64 -2.61 -7.40
N ILE A 84 19.91 -2.30 -8.67
CA ILE A 84 20.26 -3.25 -9.72
C ILE A 84 21.55 -2.76 -10.40
N THR A 85 22.71 -3.38 -10.13
CA THR A 85 24.00 -2.84 -10.54
C THR A 85 25.08 -3.89 -10.65
N ASN A 86 26.22 -3.56 -11.30
CA ASN A 86 27.43 -4.39 -11.32
C ASN A 86 28.28 -4.29 -10.04
N MET A 87 28.03 -3.32 -9.19
CA MET A 87 28.89 -2.91 -8.08
C MET A 87 28.60 -3.65 -6.76
N ALA A 88 29.08 -4.89 -6.58
CA ALA A 88 28.90 -5.68 -5.36
C ALA A 88 29.32 -4.97 -4.06
N GLN A 89 30.33 -4.12 -4.12
CA GLN A 89 30.89 -3.40 -2.97
C GLN A 89 29.93 -2.37 -2.35
N TYR A 90 28.92 -1.93 -3.08
CA TYR A 90 27.92 -0.98 -2.59
C TYR A 90 26.76 -1.63 -1.83
N ALA A 91 26.66 -2.96 -1.80
CA ALA A 91 25.60 -3.67 -1.06
C ALA A 91 25.55 -3.24 0.42
N ILE A 92 26.71 -3.07 1.08
CA ILE A 92 26.79 -2.61 2.47
C ILE A 92 26.31 -1.15 2.61
N ARG A 93 26.56 -0.29 1.62
CA ARG A 93 26.15 1.12 1.64
C ARG A 93 24.66 1.30 1.35
N GLY A 94 24.00 0.35 0.70
CA GLY A 94 22.57 0.35 0.46
C GLY A 94 21.75 0.36 1.75
N TYR A 95 22.29 -0.19 2.84
CA TYR A 95 21.66 -0.10 4.17
C TYR A 95 21.53 1.34 4.68
N ALA A 96 22.47 2.21 4.35
CA ALA A 96 22.45 3.62 4.80
C ALA A 96 21.27 4.43 4.22
N VAL A 97 20.76 4.05 3.04
CA VAL A 97 19.59 4.68 2.40
C VAL A 97 18.31 3.86 2.59
N GLY A 98 18.33 2.82 3.43
CA GLY A 98 17.17 1.97 3.70
C GLY A 98 16.65 1.28 2.42
N ALA A 99 17.54 0.80 1.55
CA ALA A 99 17.15 0.02 0.38
C ALA A 99 16.48 -1.30 0.79
N LEU A 100 15.50 -1.73 0.03
CA LEU A 100 14.81 -2.99 0.23
C LEU A 100 15.71 -4.19 -0.09
N ASP A 101 16.47 -4.06 -1.17
CA ASP A 101 17.40 -5.09 -1.62
C ASP A 101 18.46 -4.56 -2.59
N TYR A 102 19.38 -5.44 -2.93
CA TYR A 102 20.52 -5.19 -3.82
C TYR A 102 20.72 -6.39 -4.75
N VAL A 103 20.62 -6.17 -6.07
CA VAL A 103 20.70 -7.22 -7.08
C VAL A 103 21.87 -6.95 -8.02
N LEU A 104 22.70 -7.96 -8.21
CA LEU A 104 23.85 -7.87 -9.15
C LEU A 104 23.39 -8.16 -10.58
N LYS A 105 23.87 -7.34 -11.52
CA LYS A 105 23.78 -7.62 -12.97
C LYS A 105 24.74 -8.78 -13.36
N PRO A 106 24.41 -9.64 -14.34
CA PRO A 106 23.18 -9.63 -15.13
C PRO A 106 21.97 -10.19 -14.34
N VAL A 107 20.84 -9.51 -14.42
CA VAL A 107 19.63 -9.88 -13.68
C VAL A 107 18.76 -10.82 -14.51
N PRO A 108 18.67 -12.12 -14.19
CA PRO A 108 17.69 -12.99 -14.83
C PRO A 108 16.27 -12.65 -14.37
N TYR A 109 15.26 -12.91 -15.23
CA TYR A 109 13.85 -12.64 -14.91
C TYR A 109 13.42 -13.23 -13.56
N PHE A 110 13.90 -14.43 -13.23
CA PHE A 110 13.55 -15.09 -11.96
C PHE A 110 13.98 -14.24 -10.76
N ALA A 111 15.23 -13.74 -10.75
CA ALA A 111 15.74 -12.89 -9.67
C ALA A 111 14.95 -11.57 -9.58
N PHE A 112 14.69 -10.93 -10.74
CA PHE A 112 13.86 -9.72 -10.80
C PHE A 112 12.45 -9.95 -10.25
N SER A 113 11.78 -11.03 -10.68
CA SER A 113 10.41 -11.34 -10.23
C SER A 113 10.33 -11.60 -8.72
N GLN A 114 11.35 -12.22 -8.12
CA GLN A 114 11.42 -12.38 -6.67
C GLN A 114 11.54 -11.03 -5.95
N GLN A 115 12.34 -10.10 -6.46
CA GLN A 115 12.46 -8.77 -5.87
C GLN A 115 11.17 -7.97 -5.99
N LEU A 116 10.53 -8.02 -7.15
CA LEU A 116 9.24 -7.37 -7.35
C LEU A 116 8.18 -7.97 -6.40
N GLN A 117 8.12 -9.29 -6.26
CA GLN A 117 7.22 -9.95 -5.32
C GLN A 117 7.49 -9.56 -3.86
N LYS A 118 8.78 -9.49 -3.47
CA LYS A 118 9.20 -9.02 -2.13
C LYS A 118 8.76 -7.58 -1.88
N ALA A 119 8.93 -6.69 -2.88
CA ALA A 119 8.51 -5.30 -2.79
C ALA A 119 6.98 -5.18 -2.65
N LEU A 120 6.22 -5.88 -3.47
CA LEU A 120 4.75 -5.93 -3.38
C LEU A 120 4.28 -6.42 -2.01
N GLY A 121 4.84 -7.52 -1.51
CA GLY A 121 4.52 -8.02 -0.17
C GLY A 121 4.89 -7.04 0.95
N GLN A 122 5.86 -6.14 0.73
CA GLN A 122 6.20 -5.08 1.68
C GLN A 122 5.21 -3.91 1.60
N LEU A 123 4.75 -3.54 0.40
CA LEU A 123 3.68 -2.56 0.22
C LEU A 123 2.39 -3.04 0.86
N GLU A 124 1.97 -4.27 0.61
CA GLU A 124 0.80 -4.87 1.26
C GLU A 124 0.91 -4.85 2.79
N LYS A 125 2.10 -5.16 3.35
CA LYS A 125 2.31 -5.10 4.80
C LYS A 125 2.23 -3.68 5.35
N ARG A 126 2.63 -2.66 4.59
CA ARG A 126 2.50 -1.24 4.98
C ARG A 126 1.05 -0.78 4.94
N GLU A 127 0.28 -1.26 3.99
CA GLU A 127 -1.16 -1.01 3.90
C GLU A 127 -1.94 -1.75 5.01
N ARG A 128 -1.41 -2.88 5.50
CA ARG A 128 -2.01 -3.61 6.62
C ARG A 128 -1.95 -2.79 7.90
N HIS A 129 -3.09 -2.37 8.34
CA HIS A 129 -3.24 -1.65 9.60
C HIS A 129 -3.71 -2.60 10.70
N TYR A 130 -2.86 -2.79 11.71
CA TYR A 130 -3.21 -3.63 12.84
C TYR A 130 -3.78 -2.81 13.99
N LEU A 131 -4.96 -3.19 14.44
CA LEU A 131 -5.54 -2.73 15.70
C LEU A 131 -5.07 -3.63 16.84
N ALA A 132 -4.59 -3.02 17.92
CA ALA A 132 -4.45 -3.70 19.19
C ALA A 132 -5.78 -3.56 19.94
N VAL A 133 -6.49 -4.66 20.14
CA VAL A 133 -7.80 -4.72 20.76
C VAL A 133 -7.69 -5.48 22.08
N ALA A 134 -8.11 -4.85 23.21
CA ALA A 134 -8.13 -5.52 24.50
C ALA A 134 -9.27 -6.56 24.51
N VAL A 135 -8.94 -7.80 24.80
CA VAL A 135 -9.87 -8.92 24.94
C VAL A 135 -9.72 -9.53 26.34
N ASP A 136 -10.69 -10.34 26.77
CA ASP A 136 -10.56 -11.05 28.03
C ASP A 136 -9.29 -11.90 28.06
N GLY A 137 -8.41 -11.58 29.00
CA GLY A 137 -7.13 -12.28 29.18
C GLY A 137 -5.93 -11.73 28.42
N GLY A 138 -6.06 -10.57 27.71
CA GLY A 138 -4.90 -10.00 27.03
C GLY A 138 -5.20 -8.99 25.93
N MET A 139 -4.30 -8.95 24.95
CA MET A 139 -4.41 -8.09 23.77
C MET A 139 -4.42 -8.94 22.50
N ARG A 140 -5.35 -8.64 21.61
CA ARG A 140 -5.42 -9.23 20.27
C ARG A 140 -4.92 -8.22 19.23
N ARG A 141 -4.07 -8.68 18.32
CA ARG A 141 -3.69 -7.97 17.11
C ARG A 141 -4.64 -8.36 15.98
N LEU A 142 -5.37 -7.39 15.44
CA LEU A 142 -6.36 -7.59 14.38
C LEU A 142 -5.97 -6.76 13.16
N ASP A 143 -5.94 -7.38 11.98
CA ASP A 143 -5.78 -6.66 10.73
C ASP A 143 -7.06 -5.89 10.40
N ALA A 144 -6.96 -4.58 10.20
CA ALA A 144 -8.12 -3.75 9.88
C ALA A 144 -8.80 -4.17 8.56
N ALA A 145 -8.04 -4.76 7.62
CA ALA A 145 -8.58 -5.28 6.37
C ALA A 145 -9.53 -6.47 6.56
N GLU A 146 -9.37 -7.25 7.65
CA GLU A 146 -10.23 -8.40 7.97
C GLU A 146 -11.57 -7.97 8.60
N ILE A 147 -11.72 -6.69 8.98
CA ILE A 147 -12.95 -6.17 9.60
C ILE A 147 -13.96 -5.81 8.52
N TYR A 148 -15.15 -6.33 8.62
CA TYR A 148 -16.30 -5.89 7.82
C TYR A 148 -16.88 -4.59 8.38
N TYR A 149 -17.25 -4.60 9.65
CA TYR A 149 -17.77 -3.42 10.35
C TYR A 149 -17.67 -3.60 11.88
N LEU A 150 -17.86 -2.50 12.59
CA LEU A 150 -17.99 -2.47 14.04
C LEU A 150 -19.38 -1.98 14.40
N GLU A 151 -19.98 -2.58 15.45
CA GLU A 151 -21.27 -2.23 15.98
C GLU A 151 -21.18 -1.79 17.46
N SER A 152 -21.85 -0.72 17.81
CA SER A 152 -22.00 -0.28 19.21
C SER A 152 -23.12 -1.03 19.90
N GLU A 153 -22.81 -1.71 21.00
CA GLU A 153 -23.80 -2.39 21.84
C GLU A 153 -23.58 -2.01 23.30
N GLY A 154 -24.33 -1.00 23.76
CA GLY A 154 -24.16 -0.43 25.10
C GLY A 154 -22.77 0.17 25.30
N HIS A 155 -21.99 -0.38 26.26
CA HIS A 155 -20.61 0.02 26.54
C HIS A 155 -19.57 -0.88 25.88
N LYS A 156 -19.99 -1.67 24.91
CA LYS A 156 -19.13 -2.60 24.16
C LYS A 156 -19.17 -2.30 22.67
N VAL A 157 -18.17 -2.77 21.96
CA VAL A 157 -18.07 -2.74 20.51
C VAL A 157 -17.95 -4.17 20.01
N HIS A 158 -18.84 -4.56 19.14
CA HIS A 158 -18.85 -5.83 18.47
C HIS A 158 -18.09 -5.71 17.15
N PHE A 159 -17.07 -6.53 16.97
CA PHE A 159 -16.27 -6.63 15.76
C PHE A 159 -16.81 -7.77 14.90
N TYR A 160 -17.22 -7.43 13.69
CA TYR A 160 -17.60 -8.40 12.66
C TYR A 160 -16.44 -8.55 11.68
N THR A 161 -15.82 -9.71 11.66
CA THR A 161 -14.62 -9.95 10.87
C THR A 161 -14.76 -11.17 9.96
N GLU A 162 -13.85 -11.32 9.03
CA GLU A 162 -13.81 -12.45 8.09
C GLU A 162 -13.67 -13.80 8.81
N LYS A 163 -12.93 -13.85 9.91
CA LYS A 163 -12.61 -15.10 10.61
C LYS A 163 -13.60 -15.41 11.75
N GLU A 164 -13.93 -14.41 12.54
CA GLU A 164 -14.77 -14.57 13.73
C GLU A 164 -15.33 -13.23 14.19
N ASN A 165 -16.44 -13.29 14.91
CA ASN A 165 -17.05 -12.13 15.54
C ASN A 165 -16.76 -12.15 17.04
N PHE A 166 -16.43 -11.00 17.61
CA PHE A 166 -16.15 -10.89 19.05
C PHE A 166 -16.49 -9.50 19.56
N MET A 167 -16.64 -9.40 20.88
CA MET A 167 -17.06 -8.18 21.55
C MET A 167 -16.00 -7.72 22.55
N VAL A 168 -15.78 -6.42 22.63
CA VAL A 168 -14.81 -5.82 23.55
C VAL A 168 -15.39 -4.59 24.25
N PRO A 169 -14.95 -4.25 25.48
CA PRO A 169 -15.31 -3.00 26.10
C PRO A 169 -14.83 -1.79 25.31
N GLY A 170 -15.64 -0.73 25.21
CA GLY A 170 -15.24 0.49 24.53
C GLY A 170 -16.38 1.18 23.79
N THR A 171 -16.04 2.17 22.99
CA THR A 171 -16.98 2.95 22.18
C THR A 171 -16.55 2.98 20.73
N LEU A 172 -17.52 3.08 19.81
CA LEU A 172 -17.22 3.25 18.39
C LEU A 172 -16.37 4.49 18.11
N LYS A 173 -16.54 5.58 18.88
CA LYS A 173 -15.73 6.79 18.74
C LYS A 173 -14.24 6.51 18.94
N ASN A 174 -13.89 5.72 19.96
CA ASN A 174 -12.50 5.36 20.23
C ASN A 174 -11.86 4.55 19.08
N TYR A 175 -12.64 3.66 18.44
CA TYR A 175 -12.17 2.89 17.29
C TYR A 175 -12.16 3.71 15.99
N GLU A 176 -13.10 4.63 15.82
CA GLU A 176 -13.11 5.60 14.72
C GLU A 176 -11.82 6.45 14.72
N GLU A 177 -11.40 6.96 15.90
CA GLU A 177 -10.15 7.70 16.07
C GLU A 177 -8.92 6.85 15.73
N LYS A 178 -8.90 5.58 16.12
CA LYS A 178 -7.81 4.63 15.80
C LYS A 178 -7.76 4.24 14.33
N LEU A 179 -8.87 4.36 13.62
CA LEU A 179 -9.02 4.01 12.20
C LEU A 179 -9.04 5.24 11.27
N VAL A 180 -8.71 6.44 11.79
CA VAL A 180 -8.58 7.66 10.99
C VAL A 180 -7.58 7.45 9.86
N GLY A 181 -7.93 7.90 8.65
CA GLY A 181 -7.11 7.71 7.44
C GLY A 181 -7.11 6.26 6.90
N ARG A 182 -8.01 5.42 7.42
CA ARG A 182 -8.25 4.07 6.94
C ARG A 182 -9.68 4.01 6.40
N ALA A 183 -9.92 3.32 5.39
CA ALA A 183 -11.20 3.23 4.68
C ALA A 183 -12.41 2.84 5.58
N PHE A 184 -12.66 3.57 6.69
CA PHE A 184 -13.78 3.34 7.59
C PHE A 184 -14.68 4.56 7.70
N ALA A 185 -15.99 4.35 7.54
CA ALA A 185 -17.00 5.41 7.59
C ALA A 185 -18.24 5.02 8.42
N ARG A 186 -18.88 6.01 9.04
CA ARG A 186 -20.14 5.81 9.78
C ARG A 186 -21.32 5.76 8.82
N CYS A 187 -22.00 4.62 8.69
CA CYS A 187 -23.26 4.56 7.97
C CYS A 187 -24.48 4.94 8.83
N ASN A 188 -24.35 4.80 10.17
CA ASN A 188 -25.33 5.32 11.15
C ASN A 188 -24.65 5.55 12.52
N SER A 189 -25.40 5.86 13.57
CA SER A 189 -24.85 6.09 14.92
C SER A 189 -24.23 4.85 15.55
N GLY A 190 -24.71 3.67 15.18
CA GLY A 190 -24.31 2.38 15.76
C GLY A 190 -23.30 1.60 14.93
N TYR A 191 -23.02 1.98 13.68
CA TYR A 191 -22.13 1.21 12.80
C TYR A 191 -20.99 2.04 12.22
N LEU A 192 -19.77 1.46 12.24
CA LEU A 192 -18.58 1.94 11.56
C LEU A 192 -18.16 0.88 10.54
N VAL A 193 -18.24 1.21 9.26
CA VAL A 193 -18.15 0.28 8.12
C VAL A 193 -16.79 0.41 7.46
N ASN A 194 -16.17 -0.71 7.11
CA ASN A 194 -14.98 -0.76 6.27
C ASN A 194 -15.39 -0.58 4.79
N LEU A 195 -15.03 0.54 4.19
CA LEU A 195 -15.37 0.88 2.81
C LEU A 195 -14.71 -0.06 1.80
N ALA A 196 -13.55 -0.65 2.14
CA ALA A 196 -12.87 -1.64 1.31
C ALA A 196 -13.67 -2.95 1.18
N GLN A 197 -14.56 -3.23 2.13
CA GLN A 197 -15.39 -4.44 2.16
C GLN A 197 -16.81 -4.19 1.62
N VAL A 198 -17.09 -2.97 1.13
CA VAL A 198 -18.39 -2.61 0.55
C VAL A 198 -18.49 -3.15 -0.88
N SER A 199 -19.47 -4.01 -1.14
CA SER A 199 -19.75 -4.55 -2.47
C SER A 199 -20.87 -3.80 -3.21
N GLY A 200 -21.67 -2.98 -2.50
CA GLY A 200 -22.72 -2.18 -3.13
C GLY A 200 -23.60 -1.44 -2.14
N VAL A 201 -24.36 -0.49 -2.66
CA VAL A 201 -25.39 0.25 -1.92
C VAL A 201 -26.68 0.21 -2.72
N GLN A 202 -27.76 -0.26 -2.09
CA GLN A 202 -29.10 -0.26 -2.68
C GLN A 202 -30.07 0.45 -1.75
N GLN A 203 -30.73 1.50 -2.24
CA GLN A 203 -31.59 2.36 -1.44
C GLN A 203 -30.85 2.86 -0.17
N ASP A 204 -31.31 2.47 1.02
CA ASP A 204 -30.73 2.84 2.31
C ASP A 204 -29.95 1.70 2.97
N MET A 205 -29.56 0.69 2.20
CA MET A 205 -28.78 -0.47 2.66
C MET A 205 -27.40 -0.49 2.01
N VAL A 206 -26.35 -0.70 2.80
CA VAL A 206 -24.99 -0.98 2.33
C VAL A 206 -24.66 -2.45 2.54
N GLN A 207 -24.17 -3.10 1.50
CA GLN A 207 -23.69 -4.47 1.54
C GLN A 207 -22.21 -4.49 1.88
N VAL A 208 -21.83 -5.13 3.01
CA VAL A 208 -20.48 -5.18 3.56
C VAL A 208 -20.14 -6.65 3.84
N GLY A 209 -19.30 -7.26 3.00
CA GLY A 209 -19.12 -8.69 3.03
C GLY A 209 -20.45 -9.44 2.98
N PRO A 210 -20.74 -10.36 3.93
CA PRO A 210 -22.01 -11.09 3.98
C PRO A 210 -23.16 -10.31 4.65
N TYR A 211 -22.93 -9.08 5.12
CA TYR A 211 -23.90 -8.31 5.92
C TYR A 211 -24.54 -7.18 5.12
N ALA A 212 -25.83 -6.92 5.40
CA ALA A 212 -26.54 -5.76 4.89
C ALA A 212 -26.88 -4.82 6.04
N LEU A 213 -26.35 -3.59 6.02
CA LEU A 213 -26.48 -2.62 7.11
C LEU A 213 -27.29 -1.41 6.66
N GLN A 214 -28.15 -0.89 7.54
CA GLN A 214 -28.96 0.28 7.24
C GLN A 214 -28.15 1.58 7.36
N ILE A 215 -28.17 2.39 6.29
CA ILE A 215 -27.65 3.75 6.30
C ILE A 215 -28.73 4.68 6.84
N SER A 216 -28.44 5.40 7.91
CA SER A 216 -29.41 6.35 8.46
C SER A 216 -29.53 7.60 7.57
N ARG A 217 -30.74 8.18 7.48
CA ARG A 217 -30.99 9.39 6.69
C ARG A 217 -29.99 10.54 6.99
N PRO A 218 -29.69 10.86 8.26
CA PRO A 218 -28.74 11.94 8.56
C PRO A 218 -27.31 11.66 8.08
N ARG A 219 -26.89 10.39 8.01
CA ARG A 219 -25.52 9.99 7.63
C ARG A 219 -25.35 9.70 6.14
N ARG A 220 -26.46 9.51 5.41
CA ARG A 220 -26.42 9.06 4.02
C ARG A 220 -25.53 9.91 3.11
N LYS A 221 -25.67 11.24 3.19
CA LYS A 221 -24.90 12.15 2.32
C LYS A 221 -23.39 12.04 2.61
N ALA A 222 -23.00 12.06 3.88
CA ALA A 222 -21.59 11.94 4.29
C ALA A 222 -21.01 10.57 3.92
N PHE A 223 -21.72 9.49 4.26
CA PHE A 223 -21.28 8.13 3.94
C PHE A 223 -21.09 7.89 2.44
N MET A 224 -22.02 8.36 1.61
CA MET A 224 -21.91 8.24 0.14
C MET A 224 -20.77 9.06 -0.43
N ALA A 225 -20.45 10.23 0.14
CA ALA A 225 -19.29 11.02 -0.25
C ALA A 225 -17.98 10.29 0.10
N GLU A 226 -17.83 9.81 1.34
CA GLU A 226 -16.65 9.05 1.77
C GLU A 226 -16.46 7.77 0.95
N LEU A 227 -17.54 7.07 0.60
CA LEU A 227 -17.48 5.89 -0.26
C LEU A 227 -17.05 6.25 -1.69
N ALA A 228 -17.58 7.34 -2.26
CA ALA A 228 -17.23 7.80 -3.59
C ALA A 228 -15.76 8.26 -3.65
N ASP A 229 -15.28 8.98 -2.63
CA ASP A 229 -13.90 9.41 -2.50
C ASP A 229 -12.95 8.19 -2.38
N TYR A 230 -13.36 7.17 -1.62
CA TYR A 230 -12.61 5.93 -1.51
C TYR A 230 -12.50 5.20 -2.85
N ILE A 231 -13.62 5.04 -3.57
CA ILE A 231 -13.64 4.37 -4.89
C ILE A 231 -12.89 5.22 -5.94
N GLY A 232 -13.07 6.54 -5.94
CA GLY A 232 -12.39 7.47 -6.84
C GLY A 232 -10.88 7.58 -6.57
N GLY A 233 -10.45 7.52 -5.30
CA GLY A 233 -9.04 7.52 -4.90
C GLY A 233 -8.33 6.19 -5.12
N ALA A 234 -9.06 5.07 -5.19
CA ALA A 234 -8.51 3.76 -5.52
C ALA A 234 -8.24 3.58 -7.04
N GLY A 235 -8.66 4.55 -7.86
CA GLY A 235 -8.49 4.57 -9.33
C GLY A 235 -7.50 5.62 -9.84
N GLN A 236 -6.77 6.31 -8.94
CA GLN A 236 -5.70 7.25 -9.31
C GLN A 236 -4.32 6.73 -8.95
#